data_937caf3c2ead975c7d0aac363b0159fd
#
_entry.id   937caf3c2ead975c7d0aac363b0159fd
#
_cell.length_a   1.000
_cell.length_b   1.000
_cell.length_c   1.000
_cell.angle_alpha   90.00
_cell.angle_beta   90.00
_cell.angle_gamma   90.00
#
_symmetry.space_group_name_H-M   'P 1'
#
loop_
_entity.id
_entity.type
_entity.pdbx_description
1 polymer ?
#
loop_
_entity_poly.entity_id
_entity_poly.type
_entity_poly.pdbx_seq_one_letter_code
_entity_poly.pdbx_strand_id
1 'polypeptide(L)'
;MEKLKQHKFLLPVTILLLSILNIIQSSFTELLPDEAYYWVYSQDMNWGFFDHPPFVAVWVTISNFLFTDELGVRFFSAISFSLMIYLVWFTIDHPSKNKYSWLFLLLFLSTALLNVYGFITTPDTPLLFFFALFLWSYKLYLSKKNTLIYFVLSIAITGMMYSKYQGVLVIFFIFLSNWKLVKDYKIWLVCFGALILYMPHIYWQYINDFPSIRYHLYERASVATYKFEYTLMHIVNAIAILGFTFIIIYKAFFKGIKNNDIFHRGLNSIVLGFFFFFLVSSFRGHVQAQWIAPIMLPLILITFNYLIEYKKNLKLFCYLALTNIAIILFARISIANEGISPVKLDFHGNKQWTLEVERLTKNSEKLFVNSFQNASIYWFYTKEKSHYQKNYLGRKNQYGYIAGNAIFSSDSIAYITRISKEYSEIKMKSSGKDSIFISFLKDYKPLFDLEINFENSTNIEFNASMIKPYTIIINNPYTFDINTEDIKVQIAFQNKKGNEKYSIPVKINSTTIKALSEQTYSLELEGSLIRDIQEYPIVGIGIKTSENMDLVKVSTLNKFKIVD
;
A
#
# COMPACT_ATOMS: atom_id res chain seq x y z
N MET A 1 -38.84 32.44 -2.78
CA MET A 1 -37.96 32.09 -3.94
C MET A 1 -36.52 32.57 -3.76
N GLU A 2 -36.26 33.75 -3.22
CA GLU A 2 -34.87 34.24 -2.99
C GLU A 2 -34.05 33.41 -2.02
N LYS A 3 -34.61 32.95 -0.90
CA LYS A 3 -33.91 32.04 0.04
C LYS A 3 -33.55 30.68 -0.56
N LEU A 4 -34.28 30.20 -1.57
CA LEU A 4 -33.96 28.97 -2.31
C LEU A 4 -32.81 29.17 -3.33
N LYS A 5 -32.65 30.40 -3.87
CA LYS A 5 -31.53 30.75 -4.76
C LYS A 5 -30.19 30.80 -4.02
N GLN A 6 -30.16 31.28 -2.76
CA GLN A 6 -28.91 31.35 -1.96
C GLN A 6 -28.24 29.99 -1.71
N HIS A 7 -28.99 28.90 -1.58
CA HIS A 7 -28.44 27.58 -1.34
C HIS A 7 -27.93 26.86 -2.62
N LYS A 8 -28.33 27.33 -3.81
CA LYS A 8 -28.01 26.68 -5.09
C LYS A 8 -26.50 26.73 -5.43
N PHE A 9 -25.83 27.81 -5.04
CA PHE A 9 -24.40 28.02 -5.29
C PHE A 9 -23.50 27.53 -4.15
N LEU A 10 -24.06 27.24 -2.96
CA LEU A 10 -23.27 26.84 -1.80
C LEU A 10 -22.42 25.58 -2.10
N LEU A 11 -23.02 24.54 -2.64
CA LEU A 11 -22.34 23.30 -2.95
C LEU A 11 -21.20 23.50 -3.97
N PRO A 12 -21.45 24.03 -5.19
CA PRO A 12 -20.38 24.19 -6.17
C PRO A 12 -19.27 25.14 -5.72
N VAL A 13 -19.60 26.24 -5.04
CA VAL A 13 -18.61 27.19 -4.53
C VAL A 13 -17.74 26.53 -3.45
N THR A 14 -18.35 25.82 -2.50
CA THR A 14 -17.57 25.14 -1.45
C THR A 14 -16.67 24.05 -2.03
N ILE A 15 -17.14 23.27 -3.00
CA ILE A 15 -16.31 22.25 -3.66
C ILE A 15 -15.16 22.91 -4.43
N LEU A 16 -15.41 24.00 -5.13
CA LEU A 16 -14.35 24.74 -5.82
C LEU A 16 -13.30 25.27 -4.85
N LEU A 17 -13.71 25.89 -3.75
CA LEU A 17 -12.78 26.38 -2.71
C LEU A 17 -12.00 25.25 -2.07
N LEU A 18 -12.63 24.11 -1.83
CA LEU A 18 -11.96 22.91 -1.32
C LEU A 18 -10.95 22.35 -2.34
N SER A 19 -11.30 22.35 -3.64
CA SER A 19 -10.37 21.95 -4.71
C SER A 19 -9.13 22.84 -4.73
N ILE A 20 -9.33 24.15 -4.67
CA ILE A 20 -8.23 25.13 -4.62
C ILE A 20 -7.37 24.90 -3.36
N LEU A 21 -7.99 24.72 -2.20
CA LEU A 21 -7.27 24.43 -0.96
C LEU A 21 -6.44 23.13 -1.07
N ASN A 22 -7.02 22.06 -1.64
CA ASN A 22 -6.33 20.81 -1.83
C ASN A 22 -5.15 20.94 -2.80
N ILE A 23 -5.30 21.67 -3.91
CA ILE A 23 -4.23 21.94 -4.88
C ILE A 23 -3.09 22.73 -4.23
N ILE A 24 -3.42 23.79 -3.48
CA ILE A 24 -2.44 24.58 -2.74
C ILE A 24 -1.68 23.69 -1.75
N GLN A 25 -2.39 22.92 -0.92
CA GLN A 25 -1.75 22.03 0.03
C GLN A 25 -0.90 20.96 -0.65
N SER A 26 -1.37 20.41 -1.76
CA SER A 26 -0.61 19.43 -2.56
C SER A 26 0.75 19.96 -3.02
N SER A 27 0.83 21.27 -3.30
CA SER A 27 2.08 21.92 -3.78
C SER A 27 3.08 22.23 -2.66
N PHE A 28 2.58 22.48 -1.43
CA PHE A 28 3.43 22.93 -0.31
C PHE A 28 3.74 21.85 0.73
N THR A 29 3.23 20.63 0.53
CA THR A 29 3.48 19.51 1.45
C THR A 29 4.40 18.50 0.79
N GLU A 30 5.50 18.17 1.42
CA GLU A 30 6.40 17.11 0.92
C GLU A 30 5.69 15.77 0.78
N LEU A 31 6.18 14.88 -0.08
CA LEU A 31 5.57 13.58 -0.29
C LEU A 31 5.71 12.67 0.92
N LEU A 32 4.67 11.87 1.16
CA LEU A 32 4.80 10.66 1.96
C LEU A 32 5.71 9.65 1.23
N PRO A 33 6.45 8.82 1.98
CA PRO A 33 7.27 7.77 1.38
C PRO A 33 6.52 6.83 0.45
N ASP A 34 5.26 6.50 0.78
CA ASP A 34 4.42 5.66 -0.08
C ASP A 34 3.97 6.40 -1.36
N GLU A 35 3.74 7.72 -1.33
CA GLU A 35 3.44 8.50 -2.54
C GLU A 35 4.61 8.51 -3.52
N ALA A 36 5.84 8.67 -3.00
CA ALA A 36 7.04 8.56 -3.83
C ALA A 36 7.19 7.16 -4.44
N TYR A 37 6.82 6.13 -3.70
CA TYR A 37 6.80 4.76 -4.22
C TYR A 37 5.76 4.56 -5.33
N TYR A 38 4.58 5.18 -5.23
CA TYR A 38 3.59 5.18 -6.33
C TYR A 38 4.01 6.06 -7.51
N TRP A 39 4.81 7.12 -7.25
CA TRP A 39 5.45 7.87 -8.33
C TRP A 39 6.46 7.01 -9.08
N VAL A 40 7.23 6.16 -8.39
CA VAL A 40 8.14 5.20 -9.05
C VAL A 40 7.36 4.23 -9.96
N TYR A 41 6.13 3.82 -9.61
CA TYR A 41 5.27 3.04 -10.52
C TYR A 41 4.99 3.79 -11.84
N SER A 42 4.81 5.11 -11.78
CA SER A 42 4.53 5.91 -12.97
C SER A 42 5.75 6.10 -13.90
N GLN A 43 6.96 5.77 -13.42
CA GLN A 43 8.18 5.84 -14.25
C GLN A 43 8.33 4.61 -15.16
N ASP A 44 7.64 3.50 -14.85
CA ASP A 44 7.62 2.27 -15.65
C ASP A 44 6.20 1.71 -15.64
N MET A 45 5.32 2.35 -16.43
CA MET A 45 3.89 2.04 -16.45
C MET A 45 3.60 0.64 -16.95
N ASN A 46 2.83 -0.09 -16.17
CA ASN A 46 2.42 -1.46 -16.47
C ASN A 46 0.95 -1.72 -16.11
N TRP A 47 0.39 -2.84 -16.53
CA TRP A 47 -0.98 -3.25 -16.21
C TRP A 47 -1.17 -3.79 -14.79
N GLY A 48 -0.10 -3.85 -14.01
CA GLY A 48 -0.09 -4.22 -12.61
C GLY A 48 1.24 -3.93 -11.95
N PHE A 49 1.26 -3.88 -10.64
CA PHE A 49 2.43 -3.67 -9.82
C PHE A 49 2.44 -4.67 -8.67
N PHE A 50 3.58 -4.84 -8.01
CA PHE A 50 3.74 -5.85 -6.96
C PHE A 50 2.67 -5.76 -5.86
N ASP A 51 2.48 -4.57 -5.29
CA ASP A 51 1.58 -4.35 -4.15
C ASP A 51 0.14 -4.01 -4.55
N HIS A 52 -0.05 -3.37 -5.71
CA HIS A 52 -1.33 -2.76 -6.10
C HIS A 52 -1.62 -2.86 -7.59
N PRO A 53 -2.90 -2.81 -7.98
CA PRO A 53 -3.31 -2.57 -9.36
C PRO A 53 -2.88 -1.17 -9.85
N PRO A 54 -2.98 -0.86 -11.17
CA PRO A 54 -2.26 0.25 -11.78
C PRO A 54 -2.85 1.66 -11.56
N PHE A 55 -4.07 1.84 -11.07
CA PHE A 55 -4.73 3.15 -11.13
C PHE A 55 -4.08 4.24 -10.27
N VAL A 56 -3.42 3.90 -9.18
CA VAL A 56 -2.62 4.90 -8.46
C VAL A 56 -1.51 5.47 -9.35
N ALA A 57 -0.83 4.63 -10.13
CA ALA A 57 0.19 5.07 -11.08
C ALA A 57 -0.41 5.88 -12.24
N VAL A 58 -1.60 5.51 -12.73
CA VAL A 58 -2.34 6.29 -13.75
C VAL A 58 -2.66 7.68 -13.24
N TRP A 59 -3.14 7.82 -11.98
CA TRP A 59 -3.41 9.13 -11.35
C TRP A 59 -2.16 10.00 -11.30
N VAL A 60 -1.03 9.40 -10.90
CA VAL A 60 0.27 10.08 -10.87
C VAL A 60 0.73 10.45 -12.27
N THR A 61 0.63 9.56 -13.26
CA THR A 61 1.03 9.83 -14.64
C THR A 61 0.25 11.01 -15.25
N ILE A 62 -1.07 11.05 -15.07
CA ILE A 62 -1.91 12.17 -15.54
C ILE A 62 -1.50 13.47 -14.85
N SER A 63 -1.23 13.43 -13.54
CA SER A 63 -0.79 14.60 -12.78
C SER A 63 0.57 15.11 -13.25
N ASN A 64 1.54 14.20 -13.45
CA ASN A 64 2.89 14.50 -13.91
C ASN A 64 2.93 15.06 -15.34
N PHE A 65 1.94 14.72 -16.17
CA PHE A 65 1.83 15.30 -17.51
C PHE A 65 1.51 16.81 -17.47
N LEU A 66 0.81 17.26 -16.41
CA LEU A 66 0.35 18.65 -16.26
C LEU A 66 1.27 19.48 -15.35
N PHE A 67 1.84 18.87 -14.33
CA PHE A 67 2.60 19.54 -13.28
C PHE A 67 3.83 18.72 -12.89
N THR A 68 4.81 19.38 -12.30
CA THR A 68 6.01 18.76 -11.74
C THR A 68 5.93 18.67 -10.21
N ASP A 69 6.92 18.07 -9.59
CA ASP A 69 7.13 17.98 -8.16
C ASP A 69 5.90 17.39 -7.41
N GLU A 70 5.62 17.81 -6.19
CA GLU A 70 4.57 17.25 -5.35
C GLU A 70 3.18 17.38 -5.99
N LEU A 71 2.92 18.50 -6.67
CA LEU A 71 1.65 18.68 -7.39
C LEU A 71 1.52 17.72 -8.57
N GLY A 72 2.63 17.40 -9.26
CA GLY A 72 2.67 16.40 -10.31
C GLY A 72 2.30 14.98 -9.82
N VAL A 73 2.37 14.71 -8.53
CA VAL A 73 1.89 13.44 -7.96
C VAL A 73 0.41 13.51 -7.58
N ARG A 74 -0.11 14.68 -7.18
CA ARG A 74 -1.37 14.83 -6.44
C ARG A 74 -2.50 15.54 -7.17
N PHE A 75 -2.21 16.26 -8.25
CA PHE A 75 -3.21 17.13 -8.91
C PHE A 75 -4.50 16.37 -9.28
N PHE A 76 -4.37 15.23 -9.93
CA PHE A 76 -5.54 14.47 -10.36
C PHE A 76 -6.31 13.86 -9.17
N SER A 77 -5.63 13.58 -8.06
CA SER A 77 -6.26 13.17 -6.81
C SER A 77 -7.16 14.28 -6.24
N ALA A 78 -6.70 15.53 -6.25
CA ALA A 78 -7.48 16.67 -5.79
C ALA A 78 -8.75 16.91 -6.66
N ILE A 79 -8.62 16.73 -7.97
CA ILE A 79 -9.76 16.84 -8.90
C ILE A 79 -10.75 15.69 -8.72
N SER A 80 -10.26 14.45 -8.69
CA SER A 80 -11.11 13.26 -8.53
C SER A 80 -11.84 13.25 -7.18
N PHE A 81 -11.21 13.77 -6.13
CA PHE A 81 -11.86 13.99 -4.84
C PHE A 81 -13.06 14.93 -4.94
N SER A 82 -12.92 16.03 -5.65
CA SER A 82 -14.00 16.98 -5.87
C SER A 82 -15.15 16.39 -6.69
N LEU A 83 -14.83 15.61 -7.73
CA LEU A 83 -15.82 14.88 -8.51
C LEU A 83 -16.52 13.80 -7.66
N MET A 84 -15.81 13.13 -6.77
CA MET A 84 -16.39 12.19 -5.82
C MET A 84 -17.46 12.84 -4.95
N ILE A 85 -17.24 14.06 -4.44
CA ILE A 85 -18.23 14.79 -3.65
C ILE A 85 -19.52 15.01 -4.48
N TYR A 86 -19.40 15.40 -5.75
CA TYR A 86 -20.55 15.53 -6.64
C TYR A 86 -21.28 14.21 -6.86
N LEU A 87 -20.57 13.12 -7.10
CA LEU A 87 -21.17 11.79 -7.30
C LEU A 87 -21.96 11.34 -6.06
N VAL A 88 -21.40 11.53 -4.86
CA VAL A 88 -22.11 11.23 -3.60
C VAL A 88 -23.34 12.12 -3.45
N TRP A 89 -23.24 13.42 -3.76
CA TRP A 89 -24.39 14.33 -3.76
C TRP A 89 -25.49 13.90 -4.73
N PHE A 90 -25.14 13.50 -5.96
CA PHE A 90 -26.12 13.02 -6.93
C PHE A 90 -26.75 11.68 -6.54
N THR A 91 -26.08 10.90 -5.73
CA THR A 91 -26.61 9.64 -5.18
C THR A 91 -27.72 9.90 -4.15
N ILE A 92 -27.74 11.04 -3.47
CA ILE A 92 -28.78 11.38 -2.51
C ILE A 92 -30.11 11.63 -3.23
N ASP A 93 -31.15 10.92 -2.78
CA ASP A 93 -32.52 11.06 -3.28
C ASP A 93 -33.44 11.44 -2.11
N HIS A 94 -33.45 12.72 -1.79
CA HIS A 94 -34.28 13.25 -0.74
C HIS A 94 -34.91 14.56 -1.22
N PRO A 95 -36.26 14.76 -1.08
CA PRO A 95 -36.95 15.93 -1.59
C PRO A 95 -36.39 17.27 -1.10
N SER A 96 -35.89 17.28 0.13
CA SER A 96 -35.33 18.48 0.76
C SER A 96 -33.81 18.59 0.62
N LYS A 97 -33.12 17.76 -0.20
CA LYS A 97 -31.65 17.74 -0.24
C LYS A 97 -31.03 19.11 -0.52
N ASN A 98 -31.59 19.86 -1.44
CA ASN A 98 -31.07 21.18 -1.80
C ASN A 98 -31.14 22.19 -0.64
N LYS A 99 -32.14 22.10 0.24
CA LYS A 99 -32.27 22.92 1.45
C LYS A 99 -31.18 22.59 2.48
N TYR A 100 -30.70 21.33 2.49
CA TYR A 100 -29.72 20.81 3.44
C TYR A 100 -28.34 20.55 2.81
N SER A 101 -28.02 21.23 1.68
CA SER A 101 -26.70 21.11 1.05
C SER A 101 -25.55 21.47 2.00
N TRP A 102 -25.74 22.43 2.90
CA TRP A 102 -24.80 22.77 3.95
C TRP A 102 -24.53 21.59 4.91
N LEU A 103 -25.56 20.80 5.24
CA LEU A 103 -25.42 19.63 6.11
C LEU A 103 -24.60 18.53 5.44
N PHE A 104 -24.82 18.31 4.13
CA PHE A 104 -24.02 17.38 3.34
C PHE A 104 -22.54 17.78 3.33
N LEU A 105 -22.26 19.07 3.08
CA LEU A 105 -20.90 19.59 3.11
C LEU A 105 -20.27 19.44 4.51
N LEU A 106 -21.03 19.74 5.55
CA LEU A 106 -20.55 19.59 6.93
C LEU A 106 -20.22 18.13 7.28
N LEU A 107 -21.05 17.16 6.85
CA LEU A 107 -20.79 15.73 6.98
C LEU A 107 -19.49 15.35 6.27
N PHE A 108 -19.33 15.77 5.03
CA PHE A 108 -18.19 15.43 4.22
C PHE A 108 -16.89 16.04 4.79
N LEU A 109 -16.91 17.33 5.09
CA LEU A 109 -15.76 18.07 5.62
C LEU A 109 -15.35 17.63 7.04
N SER A 110 -16.29 17.12 7.83
CA SER A 110 -16.00 16.64 9.18
C SER A 110 -15.50 15.19 9.23
N THR A 111 -15.52 14.44 8.12
CA THR A 111 -15.02 13.07 8.07
C THR A 111 -13.50 13.08 7.90
N ALA A 112 -12.78 12.76 8.99
CA ALA A 112 -11.34 12.98 9.11
C ALA A 112 -10.53 12.33 7.97
N LEU A 113 -10.70 11.03 7.76
CA LEU A 113 -9.90 10.29 6.78
C LEU A 113 -10.21 10.72 5.33
N LEU A 114 -11.44 11.10 4.99
CA LEU A 114 -11.76 11.57 3.63
C LEU A 114 -10.97 12.83 3.26
N ASN A 115 -10.76 13.75 4.22
CA ASN A 115 -10.03 14.99 3.94
C ASN A 115 -8.57 14.76 3.52
N VAL A 116 -7.97 13.66 3.94
CA VAL A 116 -6.60 13.29 3.57
C VAL A 116 -6.50 12.97 2.08
N TYR A 117 -7.49 12.26 1.53
CA TYR A 117 -7.49 11.86 0.11
C TYR A 117 -7.74 13.02 -0.88
N GLY A 118 -8.02 14.21 -0.39
CA GLY A 118 -8.12 15.41 -1.22
C GLY A 118 -6.76 15.99 -1.65
N PHE A 119 -5.67 15.66 -0.94
CA PHE A 119 -4.33 16.21 -1.21
C PHE A 119 -3.19 15.18 -1.12
N ILE A 120 -3.51 13.90 -0.95
CA ILE A 120 -2.57 12.77 -0.95
C ILE A 120 -2.99 11.76 -2.00
N THR A 121 -2.02 11.17 -2.70
CA THR A 121 -2.25 10.15 -3.71
C THR A 121 -1.88 8.77 -3.20
N THR A 122 -2.88 7.94 -2.97
CA THR A 122 -2.74 6.53 -2.59
C THR A 122 -3.72 5.68 -3.42
N PRO A 123 -3.62 4.35 -3.42
CA PRO A 123 -4.62 3.49 -4.08
C PRO A 123 -6.06 3.70 -3.59
N ASP A 124 -6.24 4.25 -2.38
CA ASP A 124 -7.56 4.57 -1.84
C ASP A 124 -8.21 5.77 -2.55
N THR A 125 -7.42 6.70 -3.07
CA THR A 125 -7.95 7.88 -3.78
C THR A 125 -8.76 7.50 -5.02
N PRO A 126 -8.22 6.77 -6.02
CA PRO A 126 -9.02 6.28 -7.13
C PRO A 126 -10.11 5.29 -6.70
N LEU A 127 -9.87 4.45 -5.67
CA LEU A 127 -10.87 3.52 -5.15
C LEU A 127 -12.13 4.27 -4.72
N LEU A 128 -12.01 5.32 -3.91
CA LEU A 128 -13.14 6.08 -3.39
C LEU A 128 -13.88 6.83 -4.49
N PHE A 129 -13.16 7.36 -5.49
CA PHE A 129 -13.78 7.98 -6.66
C PHE A 129 -14.64 6.97 -7.45
N PHE A 130 -14.08 5.82 -7.82
CA PHE A 130 -14.83 4.80 -8.55
C PHE A 130 -15.92 4.16 -7.68
N PHE A 131 -15.72 4.09 -6.39
CA PHE A 131 -16.77 3.64 -5.48
C PHE A 131 -17.95 4.63 -5.41
N ALA A 132 -17.71 5.93 -5.40
CA ALA A 132 -18.77 6.92 -5.51
C ALA A 132 -19.51 6.81 -6.86
N LEU A 133 -18.77 6.62 -7.97
CA LEU A 133 -19.34 6.37 -9.29
C LEU A 133 -20.17 5.08 -9.31
N PHE A 134 -19.69 4.03 -8.64
CA PHE A 134 -20.43 2.77 -8.47
C PHE A 134 -21.74 2.99 -7.70
N LEU A 135 -21.72 3.66 -6.56
CA LEU A 135 -22.93 3.91 -5.76
C LEU A 135 -23.97 4.71 -6.56
N TRP A 136 -23.53 5.76 -7.27
CA TRP A 136 -24.41 6.56 -8.13
C TRP A 136 -24.99 5.72 -9.28
N SER A 137 -24.15 5.02 -10.03
CA SER A 137 -24.60 4.23 -11.18
C SER A 137 -25.41 2.99 -10.77
N TYR A 138 -25.10 2.34 -9.65
CA TYR A 138 -25.88 1.24 -9.09
C TYR A 138 -27.28 1.71 -8.68
N LYS A 139 -27.40 2.88 -8.04
CA LYS A 139 -28.70 3.47 -7.73
C LYS A 139 -29.53 3.74 -8.99
N LEU A 140 -28.91 4.28 -10.04
CA LEU A 140 -29.57 4.45 -11.33
C LEU A 140 -29.95 3.12 -11.97
N TYR A 141 -29.12 2.08 -11.86
CA TYR A 141 -29.41 0.74 -12.35
C TYR A 141 -30.67 0.15 -11.69
N LEU A 142 -30.88 0.38 -10.39
CA LEU A 142 -32.06 -0.08 -9.68
C LEU A 142 -33.36 0.61 -10.15
N SER A 143 -33.28 1.86 -10.61
CA SER A 143 -34.44 2.67 -11.02
C SER A 143 -34.63 2.76 -12.53
N LYS A 144 -33.56 2.81 -13.31
CA LYS A 144 -33.58 3.04 -14.76
C LYS A 144 -32.63 2.05 -15.43
N LYS A 145 -33.20 1.17 -16.28
CA LYS A 145 -32.40 0.16 -16.99
C LYS A 145 -32.11 0.67 -18.42
N ASN A 146 -30.91 1.21 -18.66
CA ASN A 146 -30.45 1.55 -20.00
C ASN A 146 -28.97 1.20 -20.21
N THR A 147 -28.54 1.08 -21.46
CA THR A 147 -27.20 0.63 -21.83
C THR A 147 -26.09 1.55 -21.31
N LEU A 148 -26.31 2.87 -21.28
CA LEU A 148 -25.32 3.82 -20.76
C LEU A 148 -25.04 3.57 -19.27
N ILE A 149 -26.08 3.28 -18.48
CA ILE A 149 -25.92 2.98 -17.05
C ILE A 149 -25.14 1.68 -16.88
N TYR A 150 -25.37 0.66 -17.72
CA TYR A 150 -24.61 -0.60 -17.66
C TYR A 150 -23.15 -0.37 -17.97
N PHE A 151 -22.84 0.42 -19.00
CA PHE A 151 -21.48 0.78 -19.36
C PHE A 151 -20.77 1.55 -18.22
N VAL A 152 -21.41 2.58 -17.65
CA VAL A 152 -20.85 3.34 -16.54
C VAL A 152 -20.63 2.46 -15.31
N LEU A 153 -21.56 1.54 -15.02
CA LEU A 153 -21.42 0.61 -13.90
C LEU A 153 -20.26 -0.38 -14.12
N SER A 154 -20.07 -0.86 -15.37
CA SER A 154 -18.91 -1.69 -15.72
C SER A 154 -17.59 -0.94 -15.50
N ILE A 155 -17.51 0.33 -15.93
CA ILE A 155 -16.33 1.19 -15.70
C ILE A 155 -16.11 1.39 -14.19
N ALA A 156 -17.15 1.64 -13.41
CA ALA A 156 -17.04 1.84 -11.98
C ALA A 156 -16.50 0.59 -11.26
N ILE A 157 -17.01 -0.59 -11.62
CA ILE A 157 -16.53 -1.88 -11.09
C ILE A 157 -15.06 -2.09 -11.46
N THR A 158 -14.73 -1.94 -12.74
CA THR A 158 -13.35 -2.08 -13.24
C THR A 158 -12.42 -1.09 -12.56
N GLY A 159 -12.85 0.17 -12.42
CA GLY A 159 -12.08 1.22 -11.78
C GLY A 159 -11.78 0.91 -10.30
N MET A 160 -12.74 0.39 -9.55
CA MET A 160 -12.50 -0.07 -8.17
C MET A 160 -11.47 -1.21 -8.15
N MET A 161 -11.59 -2.19 -9.04
CA MET A 161 -10.67 -3.32 -9.13
C MET A 161 -9.26 -2.90 -9.55
N TYR A 162 -9.14 -1.96 -10.48
CA TYR A 162 -7.84 -1.37 -10.89
C TYR A 162 -7.24 -0.44 -9.83
N SER A 163 -8.03 0.03 -8.89
CA SER A 163 -7.54 0.88 -7.79
C SER A 163 -6.98 0.04 -6.64
N LYS A 164 -7.76 -0.94 -6.18
CA LYS A 164 -7.39 -1.77 -5.03
C LYS A 164 -8.15 -3.09 -5.03
N TYR A 165 -7.49 -4.20 -4.74
CA TYR A 165 -8.13 -5.53 -4.71
C TYR A 165 -9.35 -5.60 -3.77
N GLN A 166 -9.39 -4.78 -2.73
CA GLN A 166 -10.53 -4.66 -1.82
C GLN A 166 -11.82 -4.17 -2.51
N GLY A 167 -11.73 -3.61 -3.72
CA GLY A 167 -12.90 -3.24 -4.52
C GLY A 167 -13.85 -4.41 -4.78
N VAL A 168 -13.33 -5.64 -4.85
CA VAL A 168 -14.14 -6.86 -5.00
C VAL A 168 -15.13 -7.06 -3.84
N LEU A 169 -14.77 -6.64 -2.62
CA LEU A 169 -15.63 -6.77 -1.45
C LEU A 169 -16.91 -5.93 -1.58
N VAL A 170 -16.82 -4.74 -2.20
CA VAL A 170 -18.01 -3.91 -2.47
C VAL A 170 -19.00 -4.68 -3.33
N ILE A 171 -18.53 -5.29 -4.42
CA ILE A 171 -19.35 -6.06 -5.36
C ILE A 171 -19.96 -7.26 -4.63
N PHE A 172 -19.15 -7.99 -3.88
CA PHE A 172 -19.59 -9.15 -3.11
C PHE A 172 -20.71 -8.79 -2.12
N PHE A 173 -20.55 -7.71 -1.34
CA PHE A 173 -21.55 -7.32 -0.35
C PHE A 173 -22.82 -6.75 -0.98
N ILE A 174 -22.75 -6.15 -2.17
CA ILE A 174 -23.94 -5.77 -2.95
C ILE A 174 -24.73 -7.01 -3.40
N PHE A 175 -24.06 -8.01 -3.96
CA PHE A 175 -24.72 -9.28 -4.32
C PHE A 175 -25.33 -9.98 -3.10
N LEU A 176 -24.61 -10.00 -1.98
CA LEU A 176 -25.10 -10.56 -0.73
C LEU A 176 -26.37 -9.86 -0.22
N SER A 177 -26.45 -8.53 -0.39
CA SER A 177 -27.63 -7.73 0.01
C SER A 177 -28.82 -7.91 -0.91
N ASN A 178 -28.61 -8.30 -2.16
CA ASN A 178 -29.63 -8.38 -3.20
C ASN A 178 -29.43 -9.59 -4.12
N TRP A 179 -29.81 -10.78 -3.64
CA TRP A 179 -29.72 -12.04 -4.42
C TRP A 179 -30.54 -12.02 -5.71
N LYS A 180 -31.52 -11.11 -5.86
CA LYS A 180 -32.29 -10.99 -7.11
C LYS A 180 -31.41 -10.56 -8.29
N LEU A 181 -30.27 -9.92 -8.03
CA LEU A 181 -29.27 -9.56 -9.06
C LEU A 181 -28.76 -10.79 -9.82
N VAL A 182 -28.59 -11.93 -9.15
CA VAL A 182 -28.13 -13.18 -9.78
C VAL A 182 -29.06 -13.64 -10.90
N LYS A 183 -30.35 -13.31 -10.81
CA LYS A 183 -31.37 -13.64 -11.83
C LYS A 183 -31.53 -12.58 -12.92
N ASP A 184 -30.91 -11.41 -12.78
CA ASP A 184 -30.96 -10.33 -13.77
C ASP A 184 -29.78 -10.46 -14.76
N TYR A 185 -30.07 -10.95 -15.97
CA TYR A 185 -29.03 -11.13 -17.00
C TYR A 185 -28.27 -9.83 -17.31
N LYS A 186 -28.87 -8.68 -17.09
CA LYS A 186 -28.26 -7.36 -17.36
C LYS A 186 -27.08 -7.08 -16.43
N ILE A 187 -27.17 -7.54 -15.17
CA ILE A 187 -26.02 -7.41 -14.26
C ILE A 187 -24.85 -8.29 -14.70
N TRP A 188 -25.13 -9.45 -15.32
CA TRP A 188 -24.07 -10.29 -15.87
C TRP A 188 -23.41 -9.67 -17.10
N LEU A 189 -24.15 -8.90 -17.92
CA LEU A 189 -23.55 -8.09 -18.98
C LEU A 189 -22.62 -7.02 -18.41
N VAL A 190 -23.00 -6.37 -17.31
CA VAL A 190 -22.15 -5.41 -16.59
C VAL A 190 -20.90 -6.09 -16.05
N CYS A 191 -21.04 -7.25 -15.38
CA CYS A 191 -19.91 -8.01 -14.84
C CYS A 191 -18.97 -8.49 -15.96
N PHE A 192 -19.52 -8.95 -17.09
CA PHE A 192 -18.74 -9.38 -18.25
C PHE A 192 -17.98 -8.20 -18.88
N GLY A 193 -18.64 -7.05 -19.04
CA GLY A 193 -17.98 -5.83 -19.50
C GLY A 193 -16.83 -5.40 -18.57
N ALA A 194 -17.06 -5.46 -17.27
CA ALA A 194 -16.03 -5.17 -16.27
C ALA A 194 -14.87 -6.18 -16.34
N LEU A 195 -15.16 -7.46 -16.55
CA LEU A 195 -14.14 -8.51 -16.68
C LEU A 195 -13.27 -8.28 -17.92
N ILE A 196 -13.88 -7.98 -19.09
CA ILE A 196 -13.14 -7.66 -20.31
C ILE A 196 -12.19 -6.49 -20.08
N LEU A 197 -12.68 -5.41 -19.48
CA LEU A 197 -11.85 -4.24 -19.16
C LEU A 197 -10.73 -4.55 -18.16
N TYR A 198 -10.89 -5.55 -17.30
CA TYR A 198 -9.90 -5.95 -16.31
C TYR A 198 -8.91 -7.02 -16.81
N MET A 199 -9.14 -7.63 -17.98
CA MET A 199 -8.29 -8.68 -18.56
C MET A 199 -6.80 -8.32 -18.67
N PRO A 200 -6.41 -7.07 -19.04
CA PRO A 200 -4.99 -6.71 -19.10
C PRO A 200 -4.26 -6.90 -17.77
N HIS A 201 -4.91 -6.59 -16.64
CA HIS A 201 -4.33 -6.82 -15.31
C HIS A 201 -4.23 -8.33 -14.97
N ILE A 202 -5.25 -9.11 -15.30
CA ILE A 202 -5.21 -10.57 -15.10
C ILE A 202 -4.07 -11.18 -15.90
N TYR A 203 -3.90 -10.74 -17.16
CA TYR A 203 -2.80 -11.19 -18.00
C TYR A 203 -1.44 -10.81 -17.43
N TRP A 204 -1.29 -9.57 -16.93
CA TRP A 204 -0.07 -9.13 -16.25
C TRP A 204 0.23 -9.99 -15.01
N GLN A 205 -0.77 -10.30 -14.18
CA GLN A 205 -0.60 -11.18 -13.03
C GLN A 205 -0.11 -12.58 -13.46
N TYR A 206 -0.68 -13.11 -14.54
CA TYR A 206 -0.32 -14.44 -15.05
C TYR A 206 1.13 -14.51 -15.54
N ILE A 207 1.57 -13.57 -16.36
CA ILE A 207 2.95 -13.57 -16.89
C ILE A 207 4.03 -13.29 -15.84
N ASN A 208 3.66 -12.65 -14.72
CA ASN A 208 4.56 -12.37 -13.60
C ASN A 208 4.37 -13.36 -12.43
N ASP A 209 3.69 -14.49 -12.63
CA ASP A 209 3.52 -15.55 -11.65
C ASP A 209 2.72 -15.10 -10.40
N PHE A 210 1.66 -14.31 -10.62
CA PHE A 210 0.70 -13.84 -9.62
C PHE A 210 1.33 -13.16 -8.38
N PRO A 211 2.24 -12.18 -8.54
CA PRO A 211 3.01 -11.64 -7.43
C PRO A 211 2.15 -11.02 -6.33
N SER A 212 1.13 -10.25 -6.69
CA SER A 212 0.25 -9.59 -5.72
C SER A 212 -0.61 -10.59 -4.95
N ILE A 213 -1.11 -11.63 -5.63
CA ILE A 213 -1.93 -12.68 -5.02
C ILE A 213 -1.07 -13.47 -4.03
N ARG A 214 0.14 -13.90 -4.43
CA ARG A 214 1.07 -14.60 -3.55
C ARG A 214 1.40 -13.78 -2.32
N TYR A 215 1.73 -12.50 -2.52
CA TYR A 215 2.05 -11.60 -1.42
C TYR A 215 0.89 -11.45 -0.43
N HIS A 216 -0.30 -11.08 -0.91
CA HIS A 216 -1.42 -10.75 -0.03
C HIS A 216 -2.06 -11.96 0.67
N LEU A 217 -2.12 -13.13 0.00
CA LEU A 217 -2.78 -14.32 0.56
C LEU A 217 -1.83 -15.22 1.36
N TYR A 218 -0.57 -15.30 0.95
CA TYR A 218 0.37 -16.27 1.53
C TYR A 218 1.49 -15.61 2.33
N GLU A 219 2.28 -14.70 1.72
CA GLU A 219 3.49 -14.19 2.38
C GLU A 219 3.15 -13.27 3.56
N ARG A 220 2.21 -12.34 3.38
CA ARG A 220 1.81 -11.39 4.42
C ARG A 220 1.10 -12.07 5.59
N ALA A 221 0.37 -13.15 5.34
CA ALA A 221 -0.40 -13.87 6.36
C ALA A 221 0.44 -14.88 7.16
N SER A 222 1.61 -15.31 6.65
CA SER A 222 2.41 -16.40 7.24
C SER A 222 3.26 -15.95 8.42
N VAL A 223 3.53 -14.65 8.59
CA VAL A 223 4.53 -14.12 9.53
C VAL A 223 3.93 -13.61 10.84
N ALA A 224 2.62 -13.41 10.94
CA ALA A 224 2.03 -12.74 12.10
C ALA A 224 1.47 -13.71 13.15
N THR A 225 2.03 -13.68 14.34
CA THR A 225 1.39 -14.19 15.56
C THR A 225 0.26 -13.22 15.97
N TYR A 226 -0.92 -13.76 16.29
CA TYR A 226 -2.04 -12.94 16.79
C TYR A 226 -1.64 -12.13 18.02
N LYS A 227 -2.02 -10.85 18.00
CA LYS A 227 -1.98 -9.95 19.15
C LYS A 227 -3.35 -9.32 19.33
N PHE A 228 -3.87 -9.33 20.55
CA PHE A 228 -5.16 -8.69 20.89
C PHE A 228 -5.22 -7.21 20.46
N GLU A 229 -4.07 -6.53 20.49
CA GLU A 229 -3.90 -5.16 20.00
C GLU A 229 -4.40 -4.96 18.57
N TYR A 230 -4.21 -5.94 17.66
CA TYR A 230 -4.65 -5.84 16.26
C TYR A 230 -6.18 -5.72 16.16
N THR A 231 -6.90 -6.52 16.96
CA THR A 231 -8.37 -6.48 16.99
C THR A 231 -8.88 -5.21 17.66
N LEU A 232 -8.25 -4.80 18.76
CA LEU A 232 -8.59 -3.55 19.45
C LEU A 232 -8.37 -2.34 18.52
N MET A 233 -7.23 -2.28 17.84
CA MET A 233 -6.91 -1.20 16.90
C MET A 233 -7.86 -1.15 15.71
N HIS A 234 -8.38 -2.28 15.24
CA HIS A 234 -9.42 -2.28 14.20
C HIS A 234 -10.70 -1.57 14.67
N ILE A 235 -11.14 -1.83 15.91
CA ILE A 235 -12.31 -1.15 16.50
C ILE A 235 -12.04 0.35 16.68
N VAL A 236 -10.86 0.70 17.19
CA VAL A 236 -10.43 2.10 17.35
C VAL A 236 -10.37 2.81 16.00
N ASN A 237 -9.84 2.16 14.96
CA ASN A 237 -9.79 2.69 13.60
C ASN A 237 -11.18 2.97 13.04
N ALA A 238 -12.16 2.11 13.27
CA ALA A 238 -13.54 2.33 12.83
C ALA A 238 -14.16 3.60 13.45
N ILE A 239 -13.73 4.00 14.65
CA ILE A 239 -14.13 5.25 15.31
C ILE A 239 -13.31 6.42 14.76
N ALA A 240 -11.99 6.26 14.69
CA ALA A 240 -11.03 7.32 14.36
C ALA A 240 -11.24 7.89 12.96
N ILE A 241 -11.59 7.07 11.95
CA ILE A 241 -11.85 7.55 10.58
C ILE A 241 -13.00 8.57 10.49
N LEU A 242 -13.92 8.56 11.47
CA LEU A 242 -15.07 9.47 11.55
C LEU A 242 -14.83 10.63 12.54
N GLY A 243 -13.80 10.54 13.40
CA GLY A 243 -13.57 11.48 14.47
C GLY A 243 -14.77 11.55 15.45
N PHE A 244 -14.99 12.64 16.14
CA PHE A 244 -16.05 12.78 17.15
C PHE A 244 -17.47 12.62 16.59
N THR A 245 -17.67 12.79 15.28
CA THR A 245 -18.97 12.59 14.63
C THR A 245 -19.43 11.13 14.64
N PHE A 246 -18.55 10.17 14.97
CA PHE A 246 -18.86 8.75 15.02
C PHE A 246 -20.12 8.44 15.86
N ILE A 247 -20.34 9.18 16.96
CA ILE A 247 -21.49 8.98 17.85
C ILE A 247 -22.80 9.11 17.09
N ILE A 248 -22.95 10.16 16.29
CA ILE A 248 -24.18 10.42 15.52
C ILE A 248 -24.23 9.55 14.27
N ILE A 249 -23.11 9.33 13.62
CA ILE A 249 -23.02 8.52 12.41
C ILE A 249 -23.40 7.07 12.69
N TYR A 250 -22.85 6.44 13.72
CA TYR A 250 -23.23 5.06 14.09
C TYR A 250 -24.66 5.00 14.65
N LYS A 251 -25.12 6.02 15.38
CA LYS A 251 -26.53 6.10 15.78
C LYS A 251 -27.46 6.12 14.55
N ALA A 252 -27.12 6.89 13.51
CA ALA A 252 -27.86 6.94 12.26
C ALA A 252 -27.84 5.57 11.56
N PHE A 253 -26.67 4.94 11.49
CA PHE A 253 -26.50 3.62 10.91
C PHE A 253 -27.36 2.56 11.60
N PHE A 254 -27.28 2.41 12.92
CA PHE A 254 -28.08 1.43 13.66
C PHE A 254 -29.59 1.70 13.58
N LYS A 255 -30.00 2.97 13.47
CA LYS A 255 -31.40 3.30 13.24
C LYS A 255 -31.85 2.94 11.82
N GLY A 256 -30.98 3.12 10.83
CA GLY A 256 -31.23 2.81 9.42
C GLY A 256 -31.08 1.33 9.04
N ILE A 257 -30.56 0.47 9.94
CA ILE A 257 -30.26 -0.93 9.61
C ILE A 257 -31.49 -1.75 9.22
N LYS A 258 -32.67 -1.37 9.72
CA LYS A 258 -33.96 -2.01 9.43
C LYS A 258 -34.63 -1.48 8.17
N ASN A 259 -34.01 -0.55 7.44
CA ASN A 259 -34.59 -0.01 6.22
C ASN A 259 -34.58 -1.10 5.12
N ASN A 260 -35.78 -1.37 4.56
CA ASN A 260 -35.99 -2.43 3.57
C ASN A 260 -35.73 -1.99 2.11
N ASP A 261 -35.43 -0.71 1.87
CA ASP A 261 -35.05 -0.23 0.53
C ASP A 261 -33.80 -1.00 0.04
N ILE A 262 -33.82 -1.46 -1.21
CA ILE A 262 -32.76 -2.30 -1.77
C ILE A 262 -31.41 -1.59 -1.79
N PHE A 263 -31.41 -0.31 -2.17
CA PHE A 263 -30.17 0.47 -2.20
C PHE A 263 -29.63 0.67 -0.78
N HIS A 264 -30.50 1.02 0.17
CA HIS A 264 -30.12 1.19 1.57
C HIS A 264 -29.58 -0.10 2.21
N ARG A 265 -30.19 -1.26 1.89
CA ARG A 265 -29.68 -2.57 2.30
C ARG A 265 -28.28 -2.82 1.74
N GLY A 266 -28.00 -2.40 0.49
CA GLY A 266 -26.67 -2.44 -0.09
C GLY A 266 -25.66 -1.63 0.70
N LEU A 267 -26.02 -0.39 1.08
CA LEU A 267 -25.18 0.45 1.93
C LEU A 267 -24.87 -0.22 3.29
N ASN A 268 -25.91 -0.74 3.96
CA ASN A 268 -25.75 -1.46 5.23
C ASN A 268 -24.85 -2.69 5.09
N SER A 269 -25.03 -3.45 4.02
CA SER A 269 -24.25 -4.67 3.75
C SER A 269 -22.76 -4.36 3.54
N ILE A 270 -22.43 -3.24 2.86
CA ILE A 270 -21.06 -2.79 2.69
C ILE A 270 -20.46 -2.40 4.04
N VAL A 271 -21.16 -1.61 4.86
CA VAL A 271 -20.65 -1.19 6.18
C VAL A 271 -20.37 -2.39 7.08
N LEU A 272 -21.36 -3.28 7.24
CA LEU A 272 -21.19 -4.48 8.08
C LEU A 272 -20.14 -5.43 7.49
N GLY A 273 -20.20 -5.63 6.19
CA GLY A 273 -19.30 -6.54 5.48
C GLY A 273 -17.85 -6.15 5.62
N PHE A 274 -17.50 -4.90 5.37
CA PHE A 274 -16.12 -4.40 5.57
C PHE A 274 -15.70 -4.48 7.03
N PHE A 275 -16.56 -4.07 7.98
CA PHE A 275 -16.24 -4.13 9.38
C PHE A 275 -15.94 -5.57 9.83
N PHE A 276 -16.82 -6.53 9.53
CA PHE A 276 -16.63 -7.92 9.96
C PHE A 276 -15.52 -8.64 9.19
N PHE A 277 -15.35 -8.37 7.88
CA PHE A 277 -14.27 -8.95 7.10
C PHE A 277 -12.89 -8.55 7.69
N PHE A 278 -12.71 -7.28 8.01
CA PHE A 278 -11.45 -6.82 8.61
C PHE A 278 -11.33 -7.14 10.10
N LEU A 279 -12.44 -7.31 10.81
CA LEU A 279 -12.41 -7.89 12.15
C LEU A 279 -11.83 -9.31 12.12
N VAL A 280 -12.29 -10.16 11.21
CA VAL A 280 -11.72 -11.51 11.03
C VAL A 280 -10.26 -11.43 10.56
N SER A 281 -9.93 -10.50 9.66
CA SER A 281 -8.55 -10.29 9.19
C SER A 281 -7.61 -9.85 10.31
N SER A 282 -8.11 -9.14 11.34
CA SER A 282 -7.32 -8.70 12.49
C SER A 282 -6.79 -9.84 13.35
N PHE A 283 -7.39 -11.04 13.25
CA PHE A 283 -6.85 -12.24 13.91
C PHE A 283 -5.57 -12.77 13.25
N ARG A 284 -5.29 -12.33 12.00
CA ARG A 284 -4.09 -12.72 11.26
C ARG A 284 -3.02 -11.65 11.19
N GLY A 285 -3.33 -10.40 11.54
CA GLY A 285 -2.38 -9.31 11.49
C GLY A 285 -3.00 -7.93 11.67
N HIS A 286 -2.15 -6.90 11.70
CA HIS A 286 -2.57 -5.52 11.88
C HIS A 286 -3.42 -5.02 10.69
N VAL A 287 -4.61 -4.50 10.99
CA VAL A 287 -5.52 -3.87 10.02
C VAL A 287 -5.33 -2.36 10.07
N GLN A 288 -4.94 -1.78 8.95
CA GLN A 288 -4.73 -0.33 8.82
C GLN A 288 -6.07 0.40 8.66
N ALA A 289 -6.17 1.63 9.19
CA ALA A 289 -7.40 2.43 9.19
C ALA A 289 -7.98 2.65 7.76
N GLN A 290 -7.11 2.87 6.77
CA GLN A 290 -7.53 3.08 5.38
C GLN A 290 -8.17 1.85 4.72
N TRP A 291 -8.01 0.64 5.27
CA TRP A 291 -8.63 -0.55 4.66
C TRP A 291 -10.15 -0.56 4.80
N ILE A 292 -10.69 0.14 5.80
CA ILE A 292 -12.13 0.32 5.98
C ILE A 292 -12.67 1.63 5.41
N ALA A 293 -11.84 2.41 4.71
CA ALA A 293 -12.25 3.68 4.11
C ALA A 293 -13.55 3.61 3.26
N PRO A 294 -13.83 2.53 2.50
CA PRO A 294 -15.07 2.43 1.75
C PRO A 294 -16.36 2.57 2.58
N ILE A 295 -16.35 2.28 3.90
CA ILE A 295 -17.58 2.44 4.69
C ILE A 295 -18.02 3.90 4.84
N MET A 296 -17.11 4.87 4.64
CA MET A 296 -17.41 6.29 4.88
C MET A 296 -18.50 6.84 3.95
N LEU A 297 -18.49 6.49 2.65
CA LEU A 297 -19.48 7.00 1.70
C LEU A 297 -20.89 6.47 2.01
N PRO A 298 -21.13 5.17 2.24
CA PRO A 298 -22.40 4.66 2.76
C PRO A 298 -22.86 5.35 4.04
N LEU A 299 -21.95 5.52 5.01
CA LEU A 299 -22.28 6.18 6.29
C LEU A 299 -22.70 7.63 6.11
N ILE A 300 -22.06 8.39 5.20
CA ILE A 300 -22.48 9.76 4.87
C ILE A 300 -23.89 9.77 4.29
N LEU A 301 -24.20 8.90 3.33
CA LEU A 301 -25.52 8.81 2.70
C LEU A 301 -26.63 8.48 3.71
N ILE A 302 -26.38 7.51 4.59
CA ILE A 302 -27.30 7.09 5.65
C ILE A 302 -27.51 8.22 6.67
N THR A 303 -26.43 8.86 7.12
CA THR A 303 -26.47 9.90 8.16
C THR A 303 -27.12 11.17 7.66
N PHE A 304 -26.91 11.54 6.39
CA PHE A 304 -27.56 12.70 5.80
C PHE A 304 -29.09 12.60 5.88
N ASN A 305 -29.67 11.49 5.42
CA ASN A 305 -31.11 11.24 5.48
C ASN A 305 -31.62 11.22 6.93
N TYR A 306 -30.88 10.53 7.82
CA TYR A 306 -31.22 10.46 9.23
C TYR A 306 -31.30 11.86 9.91
N LEU A 307 -30.34 12.74 9.64
CA LEU A 307 -30.30 14.05 10.27
C LEU A 307 -31.39 15.00 9.77
N ILE A 308 -31.87 14.83 8.54
CA ILE A 308 -33.02 15.58 8.01
C ILE A 308 -34.31 15.13 8.71
N GLU A 309 -34.47 13.82 8.95
CA GLU A 309 -35.65 13.25 9.60
C GLU A 309 -35.65 13.50 11.12
N TYR A 310 -34.50 13.29 11.77
CA TYR A 310 -34.34 13.37 13.24
C TYR A 310 -33.59 14.62 13.69
N LYS A 311 -34.18 15.79 13.47
CA LYS A 311 -33.62 17.14 13.71
C LYS A 311 -33.06 17.34 15.13
N LYS A 312 -33.56 16.62 16.15
CA LYS A 312 -33.05 16.69 17.53
C LYS A 312 -31.57 16.39 17.67
N ASN A 313 -31.02 15.58 16.77
CA ASN A 313 -29.59 15.22 16.77
C ASN A 313 -28.73 16.22 15.97
N LEU A 314 -29.35 17.13 15.20
CA LEU A 314 -28.66 18.03 14.30
C LEU A 314 -27.74 19.01 15.04
N LYS A 315 -28.21 19.58 16.16
CA LYS A 315 -27.41 20.55 16.95
C LYS A 315 -26.13 19.89 17.50
N LEU A 316 -26.27 18.71 18.09
CA LEU A 316 -25.11 17.96 18.60
C LEU A 316 -24.16 17.57 17.47
N PHE A 317 -24.69 17.10 16.33
CA PHE A 317 -23.89 16.78 15.16
C PHE A 317 -23.09 18.01 14.67
N CYS A 318 -23.70 19.19 14.59
CA CYS A 318 -22.99 20.41 14.17
C CYS A 318 -21.82 20.76 15.09
N TYR A 319 -21.99 20.66 16.42
CA TYR A 319 -20.88 20.88 17.36
C TYR A 319 -19.73 19.89 17.14
N LEU A 320 -20.03 18.59 17.08
CA LEU A 320 -19.02 17.55 16.87
C LEU A 320 -18.33 17.71 15.49
N ALA A 321 -19.07 18.05 14.47
CA ALA A 321 -18.55 18.27 13.12
C ALA A 321 -17.62 19.49 13.06
N LEU A 322 -17.99 20.60 13.69
CA LEU A 322 -17.13 21.80 13.75
C LEU A 322 -15.84 21.53 14.54
N THR A 323 -15.93 20.76 15.64
CA THR A 323 -14.75 20.31 16.39
C THR A 323 -13.82 19.46 15.51
N ASN A 324 -14.38 18.49 14.76
CA ASN A 324 -13.58 17.68 13.82
C ASN A 324 -12.91 18.56 12.76
N ILE A 325 -13.67 19.51 12.16
CA ILE A 325 -13.11 20.40 11.13
C ILE A 325 -11.97 21.24 11.71
N ALA A 326 -12.09 21.75 12.93
CA ALA A 326 -11.00 22.50 13.58
C ALA A 326 -9.74 21.63 13.75
N ILE A 327 -9.91 20.39 14.19
CA ILE A 327 -8.80 19.42 14.33
C ILE A 327 -8.20 19.08 12.96
N ILE A 328 -9.03 18.85 11.95
CA ILE A 328 -8.57 18.55 10.59
C ILE A 328 -7.78 19.73 10.03
N LEU A 329 -8.24 20.96 10.22
CA LEU A 329 -7.52 22.15 9.76
C LEU A 329 -6.17 22.30 10.47
N PHE A 330 -6.13 22.08 11.80
CA PHE A 330 -4.87 22.07 12.55
C PHE A 330 -3.92 20.99 12.04
N ALA A 331 -4.43 19.75 11.82
CA ALA A 331 -3.63 18.66 11.26
C ALA A 331 -3.11 18.99 9.85
N ARG A 332 -3.92 19.59 8.98
CA ARG A 332 -3.50 20.03 7.63
C ARG A 332 -2.37 21.06 7.69
N ILE A 333 -2.45 22.03 8.61
CA ILE A 333 -1.41 23.02 8.83
C ILE A 333 -0.13 22.34 9.37
N SER A 334 -0.28 21.43 10.32
CA SER A 334 0.84 20.66 10.89
C SER A 334 1.54 19.78 9.86
N ILE A 335 0.79 19.16 8.94
CA ILE A 335 1.33 18.37 7.82
C ILE A 335 2.15 19.25 6.88
N ALA A 336 1.68 20.46 6.59
CA ALA A 336 2.37 21.39 5.69
C ALA A 336 3.57 22.10 6.32
N ASN A 337 3.66 22.19 7.66
CA ASN A 337 4.67 22.97 8.35
C ASN A 337 5.20 22.26 9.60
N GLU A 338 6.46 21.80 9.53
CA GLU A 338 7.15 21.11 10.64
C GLU A 338 7.24 22.00 11.90
N GLY A 339 7.39 23.32 11.75
CA GLY A 339 7.53 24.26 12.89
C GLY A 339 6.25 24.42 13.73
N ILE A 340 5.07 24.09 13.17
CA ILE A 340 3.77 24.17 13.86
C ILE A 340 3.36 22.78 14.38
N SER A 341 3.90 21.72 13.78
CA SER A 341 3.55 20.34 14.14
C SER A 341 4.06 20.01 15.55
N PRO A 342 3.20 19.46 16.45
CA PRO A 342 3.63 19.05 17.77
C PRO A 342 4.53 17.81 17.75
N VAL A 343 4.55 17.10 16.62
CA VAL A 343 5.36 15.89 16.38
C VAL A 343 5.93 15.92 14.98
N LYS A 344 7.08 15.30 14.78
CA LYS A 344 7.63 15.12 13.44
C LYS A 344 6.85 14.07 12.69
N LEU A 345 6.36 14.43 11.51
CA LEU A 345 5.57 13.56 10.63
C LEU A 345 6.42 13.07 9.45
N ASP A 346 5.98 11.98 8.81
CA ASP A 346 6.66 11.41 7.63
C ASP A 346 6.64 12.33 6.39
N PHE A 347 5.94 13.44 6.46
CA PHE A 347 5.95 14.51 5.47
C PHE A 347 7.13 15.48 5.61
N HIS A 348 7.86 15.47 6.73
CA HIS A 348 8.78 16.54 7.09
C HIS A 348 10.24 16.17 6.83
N GLY A 349 10.96 17.04 6.11
CA GLY A 349 12.40 16.96 5.89
C GLY A 349 12.85 15.92 4.86
N ASN A 350 11.94 15.40 4.04
CA ASN A 350 12.28 14.41 3.00
C ASN A 350 13.18 15.00 1.92
N LYS A 351 12.89 16.21 1.48
CA LYS A 351 13.70 16.93 0.49
C LYS A 351 15.09 17.22 1.04
N GLN A 352 15.18 17.64 2.31
CA GLN A 352 16.46 18.03 2.91
C GLN A 352 17.42 16.83 3.01
N TRP A 353 16.97 15.70 3.57
CA TRP A 353 17.87 14.56 3.75
C TRP A 353 18.30 13.92 2.42
N THR A 354 17.42 13.92 1.40
CA THR A 354 17.76 13.35 0.09
C THR A 354 18.82 14.16 -0.62
N LEU A 355 18.73 15.50 -0.60
CA LEU A 355 19.75 16.37 -1.16
C LEU A 355 21.08 16.27 -0.40
N GLU A 356 21.05 16.02 0.91
CA GLU A 356 22.27 15.80 1.69
C GLU A 356 22.93 14.45 1.33
N VAL A 357 22.14 13.38 1.15
CA VAL A 357 22.65 12.10 0.63
C VAL A 357 23.30 12.31 -0.74
N GLU A 358 22.62 13.04 -1.65
CA GLU A 358 23.15 13.35 -2.97
C GLU A 358 24.51 14.07 -2.89
N ARG A 359 24.61 15.08 -2.04
CA ARG A 359 25.84 15.83 -1.83
C ARG A 359 27.00 14.96 -1.32
N LEU A 360 26.70 14.05 -0.38
CA LEU A 360 27.69 13.17 0.24
C LEU A 360 28.14 12.01 -0.65
N THR A 361 27.31 11.62 -1.64
CA THR A 361 27.54 10.46 -2.49
C THR A 361 27.63 10.78 -3.98
N LYS A 362 28.03 12.03 -4.32
CA LYS A 362 27.93 12.62 -5.66
C LYS A 362 28.49 11.76 -6.81
N ASN A 363 29.53 10.98 -6.57
CA ASN A 363 30.21 10.18 -7.61
C ASN A 363 29.91 8.68 -7.52
N SER A 364 28.87 8.31 -6.80
CA SER A 364 28.51 6.90 -6.59
C SER A 364 27.04 6.68 -6.95
N GLU A 365 26.72 5.54 -7.49
CA GLU A 365 25.31 5.11 -7.61
C GLU A 365 24.73 4.73 -6.25
N LYS A 366 23.44 4.98 -6.05
CA LYS A 366 22.79 4.88 -4.74
C LYS A 366 22.00 3.58 -4.63
N LEU A 367 22.47 2.71 -3.76
CA LEU A 367 21.83 1.44 -3.43
C LEU A 367 21.20 1.52 -2.04
N PHE A 368 19.89 1.66 -1.99
CA PHE A 368 19.14 1.64 -0.74
C PHE A 368 18.81 0.21 -0.32
N VAL A 369 19.01 -0.06 0.96
CA VAL A 369 18.75 -1.37 1.54
C VAL A 369 17.73 -1.26 2.66
N ASN A 370 16.77 -2.19 2.69
CA ASN A 370 15.70 -2.29 3.70
C ASN A 370 14.63 -1.19 3.69
N SER A 371 14.72 -0.21 2.81
CA SER A 371 13.70 0.83 2.69
C SER A 371 13.53 1.25 1.24
N PHE A 372 12.60 0.57 0.54
CA PHE A 372 12.19 0.98 -0.81
C PHE A 372 11.52 2.37 -0.81
N GLN A 373 10.91 2.75 0.32
CA GLN A 373 10.37 4.10 0.49
C GLN A 373 11.46 5.16 0.45
N ASN A 374 12.60 4.93 1.13
CA ASN A 374 13.73 5.87 1.08
C ASN A 374 14.34 5.95 -0.32
N ALA A 375 14.48 4.81 -1.01
CA ALA A 375 14.90 4.79 -2.40
C ALA A 375 13.97 5.65 -3.28
N SER A 376 12.66 5.50 -3.10
CA SER A 376 11.65 6.23 -3.87
C SER A 376 11.64 7.73 -3.59
N ILE A 377 11.74 8.13 -2.32
CA ILE A 377 11.83 9.53 -1.90
C ILE A 377 13.08 10.17 -2.47
N TYR A 378 14.23 9.48 -2.39
CA TYR A 378 15.47 9.94 -2.97
C TYR A 378 15.34 10.18 -4.48
N TRP A 379 14.88 9.17 -5.23
CA TRP A 379 14.70 9.28 -6.68
C TRP A 379 13.74 10.42 -7.06
N PHE A 380 12.65 10.59 -6.30
CA PHE A 380 11.70 11.66 -6.56
C PHE A 380 12.32 13.06 -6.41
N TYR A 381 13.03 13.34 -5.31
CA TYR A 381 13.54 14.68 -5.03
C TYR A 381 14.84 15.03 -5.76
N THR A 382 15.70 14.04 -6.00
CA THR A 382 16.97 14.27 -6.71
C THR A 382 16.86 14.10 -8.22
N LYS A 383 15.78 13.44 -8.69
CA LYS A 383 15.59 12.99 -10.08
C LYS A 383 16.67 11.99 -10.54
N GLU A 384 17.58 11.59 -9.67
CA GLU A 384 18.51 10.49 -9.91
C GLU A 384 17.88 9.15 -9.59
N LYS A 385 17.95 8.22 -10.54
CA LYS A 385 17.48 6.85 -10.33
C LYS A 385 18.24 6.21 -9.17
N SER A 386 17.52 5.70 -8.19
CA SER A 386 18.07 4.92 -7.09
C SER A 386 17.81 3.43 -7.31
N HIS A 387 18.69 2.61 -6.78
CA HIS A 387 18.55 1.18 -6.74
C HIS A 387 18.06 0.72 -5.37
N TYR A 388 17.37 -0.41 -5.34
CA TYR A 388 16.93 -1.02 -4.10
C TYR A 388 17.31 -2.50 -4.03
N GLN A 389 17.82 -2.89 -2.88
CA GLN A 389 18.07 -4.30 -2.56
C GLN A 389 17.38 -4.68 -1.24
N LYS A 390 16.65 -5.80 -1.26
CA LYS A 390 16.18 -6.41 -0.02
C LYS A 390 17.36 -7.04 0.70
N ASN A 391 17.42 -6.92 2.02
CA ASN A 391 18.31 -7.78 2.82
C ASN A 391 17.67 -9.14 3.07
N TYR A 392 18.30 -9.94 3.93
CA TYR A 392 17.80 -11.27 4.29
C TYR A 392 16.37 -11.24 4.88
N LEU A 393 15.98 -10.20 5.63
CA LEU A 393 14.67 -10.04 6.26
C LEU A 393 13.68 -9.26 5.39
N GLY A 394 14.14 -8.63 4.31
CA GLY A 394 13.34 -7.77 3.45
C GLY A 394 12.32 -8.53 2.62
N ARG A 395 11.16 -7.88 2.35
CA ARG A 395 10.14 -8.39 1.43
C ARG A 395 10.44 -8.00 -0.03
N LYS A 396 9.91 -8.77 -0.98
CA LYS A 396 9.81 -8.33 -2.39
C LYS A 396 8.96 -7.06 -2.48
N ASN A 397 9.22 -6.24 -3.48
CA ASN A 397 8.47 -5.02 -3.79
C ASN A 397 8.64 -4.67 -5.28
N GLN A 398 8.09 -3.52 -5.71
CA GLN A 398 8.10 -3.14 -7.13
C GLN A 398 9.49 -2.97 -7.72
N TYR A 399 10.51 -2.61 -6.95
CA TYR A 399 11.87 -2.48 -7.51
C TYR A 399 12.39 -3.77 -8.14
N GLY A 400 11.94 -4.94 -7.70
CA GLY A 400 12.26 -6.22 -8.33
C GLY A 400 11.65 -6.41 -9.73
N TYR A 401 10.74 -5.52 -10.16
CA TYR A 401 10.07 -5.54 -11.47
C TYR A 401 10.45 -4.33 -12.34
N ILE A 402 11.24 -3.38 -11.81
CA ILE A 402 11.69 -2.21 -12.55
C ILE A 402 12.91 -2.60 -13.40
N ALA A 403 12.81 -2.36 -14.69
CA ALA A 403 13.92 -2.60 -15.60
C ALA A 403 15.18 -1.85 -15.16
N GLY A 404 16.31 -2.55 -15.08
CA GLY A 404 17.60 -1.98 -14.73
C GLY A 404 17.78 -1.64 -13.24
N ASN A 405 16.95 -2.16 -12.31
CA ASN A 405 17.22 -2.02 -10.87
C ASN A 405 18.53 -2.70 -10.43
N ALA A 406 18.96 -3.74 -11.15
CA ALA A 406 20.22 -4.45 -10.90
C ALA A 406 21.36 -4.05 -11.86
N ILE A 407 21.18 -2.99 -12.66
CA ILE A 407 22.19 -2.52 -13.61
C ILE A 407 22.88 -1.28 -13.02
N PHE A 408 24.17 -1.40 -12.75
CA PHE A 408 25.02 -0.32 -12.26
C PHE A 408 26.04 0.05 -13.35
N SER A 409 26.25 1.33 -13.54
CA SER A 409 27.20 1.90 -14.50
C SER A 409 28.49 2.40 -13.84
N SER A 410 28.50 2.52 -12.51
CA SER A 410 29.63 3.00 -11.71
C SER A 410 30.24 1.87 -10.88
N ASP A 411 31.56 1.86 -10.80
CA ASP A 411 32.32 0.98 -9.90
C ASP A 411 32.20 1.38 -8.42
N SER A 412 31.72 2.58 -8.15
CA SER A 412 31.50 3.09 -6.80
C SER A 412 30.02 3.14 -6.46
N ILE A 413 29.63 2.42 -5.42
CA ILE A 413 28.24 2.33 -4.97
C ILE A 413 28.13 2.81 -3.54
N ALA A 414 27.29 3.82 -3.32
CA ALA A 414 26.87 4.25 -1.99
C ALA A 414 25.79 3.29 -1.47
N TYR A 415 26.16 2.47 -0.52
CA TYR A 415 25.30 1.52 0.18
C TYR A 415 24.62 2.21 1.36
N ILE A 416 23.31 2.40 1.27
CA ILE A 416 22.52 3.28 2.15
C ILE A 416 21.53 2.44 2.95
N THR A 417 21.65 2.48 4.29
CA THR A 417 20.80 1.68 5.21
C THR A 417 20.32 2.51 6.41
N ARG A 418 19.27 2.05 7.07
CA ARG A 418 18.79 2.60 8.35
C ARG A 418 19.41 1.92 9.58
N ILE A 419 20.18 0.88 9.38
CA ILE A 419 20.77 0.09 10.46
C ILE A 419 22.26 0.44 10.55
N SER A 420 22.72 0.86 11.73
CA SER A 420 24.14 1.09 11.99
C SER A 420 24.95 -0.21 11.81
N LYS A 421 26.06 -0.10 11.12
CA LYS A 421 27.03 -1.18 10.93
C LYS A 421 28.42 -0.69 11.28
N GLU A 422 29.29 -1.61 11.67
CA GLU A 422 30.70 -1.30 11.98
C GLU A 422 31.42 -0.67 10.79
N TYR A 423 31.04 -1.08 9.57
CA TYR A 423 31.60 -0.56 8.31
C TYR A 423 30.95 0.74 7.80
N SER A 424 30.02 1.34 8.57
CA SER A 424 29.39 2.60 8.15
C SER A 424 30.35 3.78 8.26
N GLU A 425 30.62 4.44 7.14
CA GLU A 425 31.57 5.56 7.05
C GLU A 425 30.92 6.89 7.40
N ILE A 426 29.63 7.05 7.05
CA ILE A 426 28.87 8.27 7.27
C ILE A 426 27.59 7.95 8.03
N LYS A 427 27.28 8.76 9.04
CA LYS A 427 26.01 8.77 9.77
C LYS A 427 25.34 10.13 9.63
N MET A 428 24.09 10.14 9.20
CA MET A 428 23.26 11.35 9.11
C MET A 428 21.84 11.10 9.61
N LYS A 429 21.09 12.17 9.84
CA LYS A 429 19.66 12.07 10.18
C LYS A 429 18.82 12.07 8.91
N SER A 430 17.80 11.19 8.84
CA SER A 430 16.74 11.27 7.83
C SER A 430 15.58 12.15 8.31
N SER A 431 14.50 12.16 7.55
CA SER A 431 13.21 12.66 8.05
C SER A 431 12.79 11.84 9.28
N GLY A 432 12.28 12.47 10.30
CA GLY A 432 11.86 11.76 11.51
C GLY A 432 13.00 11.52 12.52
N LYS A 433 12.91 10.40 13.24
CA LYS A 433 13.88 10.01 14.28
C LYS A 433 14.97 9.08 13.76
N ASP A 434 14.84 8.59 12.55
CA ASP A 434 15.74 7.59 11.99
C ASP A 434 17.07 8.19 11.57
N SER A 435 18.12 7.40 11.69
CA SER A 435 19.44 7.71 11.13
C SER A 435 19.62 6.96 9.81
N ILE A 436 20.36 7.57 8.91
CA ILE A 436 20.85 6.95 7.67
C ILE A 436 22.35 6.72 7.85
N PHE A 437 22.80 5.56 7.42
CA PHE A 437 24.18 5.12 7.43
C PHE A 437 24.61 4.83 6.00
N ILE A 438 25.76 5.33 5.60
CA ILE A 438 26.31 5.21 4.25
C ILE A 438 27.67 4.54 4.33
N SER A 439 27.89 3.56 3.46
CA SER A 439 29.19 2.94 3.21
C SER A 439 29.44 2.95 1.71
N PHE A 440 30.68 2.86 1.28
CA PHE A 440 31.03 2.77 -0.13
C PHE A 440 31.51 1.35 -0.47
N LEU A 441 30.86 0.75 -1.47
CA LEU A 441 31.20 -0.58 -1.98
C LEU A 441 32.01 -0.41 -3.27
N LYS A 442 33.08 -1.21 -3.38
CA LYS A 442 33.84 -1.39 -4.62
C LYS A 442 33.57 -2.81 -5.15
N ASP A 443 33.66 -2.96 -6.45
CA ASP A 443 33.50 -4.26 -7.14
C ASP A 443 32.20 -5.01 -6.77
N TYR A 444 31.13 -4.25 -6.50
CA TYR A 444 29.85 -4.81 -6.11
C TYR A 444 29.17 -5.53 -7.28
N LYS A 445 28.73 -6.78 -7.03
CA LYS A 445 27.99 -7.59 -8.01
C LYS A 445 26.52 -7.71 -7.61
N PRO A 446 25.58 -7.15 -8.39
CA PRO A 446 24.16 -7.20 -8.08
C PRO A 446 23.54 -8.54 -8.49
N LEU A 447 23.62 -9.54 -7.62
CA LEU A 447 23.04 -10.86 -7.83
C LEU A 447 21.65 -10.97 -7.20
N PHE A 448 20.71 -10.09 -7.58
CA PHE A 448 19.38 -9.95 -6.96
C PHE A 448 18.45 -11.13 -7.25
N ASP A 449 18.62 -11.75 -8.42
CA ASP A 449 17.75 -12.83 -8.92
C ASP A 449 18.41 -14.22 -8.82
N LEU A 450 19.61 -14.31 -8.25
CA LEU A 450 20.22 -15.59 -7.93
C LEU A 450 19.37 -16.32 -6.89
N GLU A 451 19.00 -17.55 -7.16
CA GLU A 451 18.26 -18.39 -6.23
C GLU A 451 19.09 -19.61 -5.81
N ILE A 452 19.18 -19.81 -4.50
CA ILE A 452 19.87 -20.96 -3.90
C ILE A 452 18.91 -21.61 -2.91
N ASN A 453 18.42 -22.80 -3.20
CA ASN A 453 17.45 -23.50 -2.35
C ASN A 453 17.99 -24.85 -1.91
N PHE A 454 17.60 -25.32 -0.72
CA PHE A 454 17.83 -26.70 -0.33
C PHE A 454 17.03 -27.64 -1.22
N GLU A 455 17.60 -28.75 -1.67
CA GLU A 455 16.94 -29.75 -2.51
C GLU A 455 15.69 -30.33 -1.82
N ASN A 456 15.78 -30.61 -0.52
CA ASN A 456 14.65 -31.08 0.29
C ASN A 456 14.04 -29.93 1.10
N SER A 457 13.03 -29.26 0.55
CA SER A 457 12.47 -28.01 1.07
C SER A 457 11.52 -28.12 2.26
N THR A 458 11.12 -29.32 2.71
CA THR A 458 10.02 -29.45 3.68
C THR A 458 10.44 -29.70 5.13
N ASN A 459 11.55 -30.36 5.40
CA ASN A 459 12.11 -30.55 6.74
C ASN A 459 13.62 -30.77 6.61
N ILE A 460 14.38 -29.72 6.85
CA ILE A 460 15.84 -29.82 6.82
C ILE A 460 16.30 -30.35 8.16
N GLU A 461 17.01 -31.49 8.15
CA GLU A 461 17.58 -32.06 9.35
C GLU A 461 19.08 -31.75 9.41
N PHE A 462 19.49 -31.05 10.46
CA PHE A 462 20.89 -30.80 10.76
C PHE A 462 21.37 -31.77 11.82
N ASN A 463 22.40 -32.51 11.53
CA ASN A 463 23.05 -33.38 12.50
C ASN A 463 24.13 -32.57 13.26
N ALA A 464 24.00 -32.49 14.59
CA ALA A 464 24.90 -31.73 15.45
C ALA A 464 26.32 -32.31 15.52
N SER A 465 26.50 -33.58 15.18
CA SER A 465 27.76 -34.32 15.31
C SER A 465 28.48 -34.63 13.99
N MET A 466 27.85 -34.40 12.84
CA MET A 466 28.45 -34.72 11.54
C MET A 466 28.37 -33.56 10.56
N ILE A 467 29.50 -33.20 9.97
CA ILE A 467 29.61 -32.33 8.79
C ILE A 467 29.15 -33.15 7.58
N LYS A 468 27.84 -33.27 7.38
CA LYS A 468 27.30 -33.82 6.14
C LYS A 468 27.14 -32.67 5.13
N PRO A 469 27.60 -32.87 3.88
CA PRO A 469 27.33 -31.92 2.82
C PRO A 469 25.81 -31.84 2.58
N TYR A 470 25.30 -30.64 2.48
CA TYR A 470 23.88 -30.39 2.15
C TYR A 470 23.74 -30.18 0.65
N THR A 471 22.77 -30.83 0.05
CA THR A 471 22.49 -30.67 -1.36
C THR A 471 21.63 -29.44 -1.56
N ILE A 472 22.06 -28.55 -2.45
CA ILE A 472 21.36 -27.32 -2.85
C ILE A 472 21.16 -27.30 -4.35
N ILE A 473 20.08 -26.63 -4.76
CA ILE A 473 19.82 -26.32 -6.16
C ILE A 473 20.09 -24.81 -6.34
N ILE A 474 20.95 -24.48 -7.28
CA ILE A 474 21.26 -23.09 -7.63
C ILE A 474 20.70 -22.83 -9.02
N ASN A 475 19.83 -21.82 -9.10
CA ASN A 475 19.34 -21.27 -10.35
C ASN A 475 20.06 -19.94 -10.62
N ASN A 476 20.91 -19.93 -11.64
CA ASN A 476 21.59 -18.74 -12.14
C ASN A 476 20.85 -18.22 -13.38
N PRO A 477 20.04 -17.16 -13.26
CA PRO A 477 19.30 -16.61 -14.40
C PRO A 477 20.14 -15.68 -15.28
N TYR A 478 21.40 -15.40 -14.89
CA TYR A 478 22.25 -14.48 -15.61
C TYR A 478 22.91 -15.12 -16.82
N THR A 479 23.25 -14.29 -17.82
CA THR A 479 23.94 -14.70 -19.06
C THR A 479 25.46 -14.90 -18.87
N PHE A 480 25.96 -14.77 -17.63
CA PHE A 480 27.36 -14.93 -17.28
C PHE A 480 27.53 -15.96 -16.16
N ASP A 481 28.69 -16.62 -16.17
CA ASP A 481 29.12 -17.52 -15.11
C ASP A 481 29.43 -16.72 -13.83
N ILE A 482 29.04 -17.24 -12.66
CA ILE A 482 29.36 -16.66 -11.36
C ILE A 482 30.50 -17.47 -10.75
N ASN A 483 31.62 -16.79 -10.43
CA ASN A 483 32.68 -17.39 -9.65
C ASN A 483 32.25 -17.49 -8.17
N THR A 484 32.35 -18.65 -7.57
CA THR A 484 31.97 -18.87 -6.15
C THR A 484 32.85 -18.12 -5.17
N GLU A 485 34.07 -17.73 -5.55
CA GLU A 485 34.95 -16.88 -4.75
C GLU A 485 34.43 -15.43 -4.64
N ASP A 486 33.64 -14.99 -5.61
CA ASP A 486 33.02 -13.64 -5.63
C ASP A 486 31.82 -13.52 -4.70
N ILE A 487 31.34 -14.62 -4.14
CA ILE A 487 30.16 -14.67 -3.28
C ILE A 487 30.47 -15.34 -1.95
N LYS A 488 30.12 -14.70 -0.84
CA LYS A 488 30.15 -15.34 0.48
C LYS A 488 28.78 -15.89 0.80
N VAL A 489 28.66 -17.21 0.77
CA VAL A 489 27.40 -17.89 1.07
C VAL A 489 27.30 -18.16 2.57
N GLN A 490 26.13 -17.95 3.15
CA GLN A 490 25.85 -18.22 4.55
C GLN A 490 24.51 -18.93 4.71
N ILE A 491 24.43 -19.93 5.57
CA ILE A 491 23.17 -20.45 6.09
C ILE A 491 22.76 -19.54 7.25
N ALA A 492 21.56 -18.99 7.19
CA ALA A 492 21.03 -18.11 8.20
C ALA A 492 19.81 -18.73 8.89
N PHE A 493 19.83 -18.72 10.19
CA PHE A 493 18.78 -19.22 11.08
C PHE A 493 18.02 -18.04 11.66
N GLN A 494 16.70 -18.15 11.72
CA GLN A 494 15.82 -17.10 12.24
C GLN A 494 14.95 -17.61 13.38
N ASN A 495 14.66 -16.72 14.35
CA ASN A 495 13.61 -16.99 15.32
C ASN A 495 12.22 -16.91 14.65
N LYS A 496 11.17 -17.40 15.35
CA LYS A 496 9.79 -17.39 14.83
C LYS A 496 9.25 -15.98 14.53
N LYS A 497 9.86 -14.93 15.09
CA LYS A 497 9.48 -13.53 14.88
C LYS A 497 10.23 -12.90 13.70
N GLY A 498 11.27 -13.56 13.17
CA GLY A 498 12.08 -13.03 12.08
C GLY A 498 12.97 -11.82 12.43
N ASN A 499 13.09 -11.47 13.72
CA ASN A 499 13.81 -10.26 14.16
C ASN A 499 15.29 -10.52 14.40
N GLU A 500 15.63 -11.76 14.76
CA GLU A 500 16.98 -12.17 15.11
C GLU A 500 17.40 -13.27 14.15
N LYS A 501 18.64 -13.20 13.73
CA LYS A 501 19.24 -14.20 12.89
C LYS A 501 20.64 -14.52 13.40
N TYR A 502 21.00 -15.78 13.26
CA TYR A 502 22.35 -16.30 13.39
C TYR A 502 22.77 -16.86 12.02
N SER A 503 23.99 -16.62 11.57
CA SER A 503 24.43 -17.12 10.27
C SER A 503 25.80 -17.79 10.35
N ILE A 504 25.96 -18.86 9.58
CA ILE A 504 27.18 -19.67 9.51
C ILE A 504 27.70 -19.61 8.07
N PRO A 505 28.98 -19.29 7.85
CA PRO A 505 29.58 -19.35 6.53
C PRO A 505 29.62 -20.78 6.01
N VAL A 506 29.43 -20.94 4.71
CA VAL A 506 29.45 -22.22 4.01
C VAL A 506 30.15 -22.08 2.67
N LYS A 507 30.78 -23.18 2.19
CA LYS A 507 31.38 -23.26 0.86
C LYS A 507 30.51 -24.06 -0.08
N ILE A 508 30.39 -23.59 -1.32
CA ILE A 508 29.87 -24.38 -2.43
C ILE A 508 31.02 -25.21 -2.99
N ASN A 509 30.82 -26.51 -3.11
CA ASN A 509 31.81 -27.41 -3.67
C ASN A 509 31.86 -27.30 -5.21
N SER A 510 32.19 -26.12 -5.69
CA SER A 510 32.42 -25.77 -7.10
C SER A 510 33.08 -24.42 -7.16
N THR A 511 33.91 -24.16 -8.15
CA THR A 511 34.51 -22.84 -8.43
C THR A 511 33.61 -21.93 -9.28
N THR A 512 32.61 -22.50 -9.96
CA THR A 512 31.81 -21.76 -10.94
C THR A 512 30.37 -22.24 -10.95
N ILE A 513 29.44 -21.29 -10.96
CA ILE A 513 27.99 -21.50 -11.20
C ILE A 513 27.71 -21.08 -12.62
N LYS A 514 27.31 -22.00 -13.48
CA LYS A 514 27.13 -21.77 -14.93
C LYS A 514 25.99 -20.81 -15.25
N ALA A 515 26.19 -20.02 -16.28
CA ALA A 515 25.19 -19.11 -16.83
C ALA A 515 23.92 -19.86 -17.28
N LEU A 516 22.75 -19.22 -17.11
CA LEU A 516 21.44 -19.70 -17.57
C LEU A 516 21.19 -21.17 -17.20
N SER A 517 21.59 -21.58 -15.98
CA SER A 517 21.52 -22.97 -15.54
C SER A 517 20.86 -23.12 -14.17
N GLU A 518 20.18 -24.25 -14.01
CA GLU A 518 19.77 -24.77 -12.72
C GLU A 518 20.55 -26.08 -12.48
N GLN A 519 21.38 -26.10 -11.43
CA GLN A 519 22.26 -27.22 -11.13
C GLN A 519 22.30 -27.51 -9.63
N THR A 520 22.60 -28.77 -9.32
CA THR A 520 22.74 -29.25 -7.96
C THR A 520 24.19 -29.16 -7.51
N TYR A 521 24.42 -28.63 -6.31
CA TYR A 521 25.71 -28.45 -5.70
C TYR A 521 25.72 -29.01 -4.27
N SER A 522 26.88 -29.24 -3.74
CA SER A 522 27.08 -29.62 -2.34
C SER A 522 27.56 -28.41 -1.54
N LEU A 523 26.95 -28.19 -0.35
CA LEU A 523 27.37 -27.18 0.63
C LEU A 523 28.17 -27.86 1.75
N GLU A 524 29.32 -27.31 2.05
CA GLU A 524 30.14 -27.71 3.21
C GLU A 524 30.04 -26.62 4.29
N LEU A 525 29.80 -27.03 5.54
CA LEU A 525 29.76 -26.13 6.68
C LEU A 525 31.20 -25.79 7.11
N GLU A 526 31.50 -24.49 7.22
CA GLU A 526 32.74 -24.01 7.83
C GLU A 526 32.52 -23.82 9.34
N GLY A 527 32.78 -24.84 10.14
CA GLY A 527 32.73 -24.76 11.60
C GLY A 527 31.69 -25.67 12.26
N SER A 528 31.75 -25.76 13.59
CA SER A 528 30.78 -26.51 14.39
C SER A 528 29.46 -25.74 14.54
N LEU A 529 28.34 -26.44 14.36
CA LEU A 529 27.01 -25.91 14.72
C LEU A 529 26.99 -25.59 16.23
N ILE A 530 26.67 -24.37 16.58
CA ILE A 530 26.54 -23.96 17.98
C ILE A 530 25.23 -24.51 18.54
N ARG A 531 25.25 -25.03 19.78
CA ARG A 531 24.11 -25.69 20.44
C ARG A 531 22.85 -24.83 20.60
N ASP A 532 22.94 -23.48 20.49
CA ASP A 532 21.83 -22.56 20.73
C ASP A 532 20.92 -22.30 19.54
N ILE A 533 21.11 -23.01 18.41
CA ILE A 533 20.30 -22.83 17.17
C ILE A 533 18.83 -23.26 17.37
N GLN A 534 18.50 -24.01 18.42
CA GLN A 534 17.11 -24.43 18.69
C GLN A 534 16.11 -23.27 18.88
N GLU A 535 16.59 -22.09 19.26
CA GLU A 535 15.76 -20.87 19.36
C GLU A 535 15.38 -20.28 17.99
N TYR A 536 16.01 -20.74 16.89
CA TYR A 536 15.91 -20.22 15.53
C TYR A 536 15.37 -21.29 14.57
N PRO A 537 14.09 -21.68 14.67
CA PRO A 537 13.53 -22.84 13.97
C PRO A 537 13.31 -22.65 12.46
N ILE A 538 13.75 -21.54 11.89
CA ILE A 538 13.61 -21.21 10.47
C ILE A 538 14.99 -21.00 9.87
N VAL A 539 15.26 -21.65 8.74
CA VAL A 539 16.55 -21.61 8.04
C VAL A 539 16.36 -21.16 6.59
N GLY A 540 17.35 -20.47 6.08
CA GLY A 540 17.46 -20.11 4.67
C GLY A 540 18.92 -19.81 4.30
N ILE A 541 19.15 -19.54 3.02
CA ILE A 541 20.49 -19.23 2.50
C ILE A 541 20.54 -17.76 2.11
N GLY A 542 21.64 -17.11 2.44
CA GLY A 542 21.94 -15.75 2.04
C GLY A 542 23.34 -15.63 1.45
N ILE A 543 23.56 -14.57 0.68
CA ILE A 543 24.85 -14.26 0.07
C ILE A 543 25.28 -12.84 0.41
N LYS A 544 26.61 -12.62 0.35
CA LYS A 544 27.24 -11.31 0.25
C LYS A 544 28.19 -11.31 -0.94
N THR A 545 28.18 -10.23 -1.69
CA THR A 545 29.10 -9.98 -2.82
C THR A 545 30.13 -8.92 -2.49
N SER A 546 30.10 -8.36 -1.27
CA SER A 546 31.11 -7.45 -0.71
C SER A 546 31.15 -7.63 0.81
N GLU A 547 32.31 -7.32 1.41
CA GLU A 547 32.47 -7.37 2.88
C GLU A 547 31.55 -6.41 3.61
N ASN A 548 31.42 -5.19 3.10
CA ASN A 548 30.74 -4.08 3.74
C ASN A 548 29.23 -4.02 3.40
N MET A 549 28.57 -5.19 3.27
CA MET A 549 27.15 -5.27 2.98
C MET A 549 26.41 -6.25 3.89
N ASP A 550 25.10 -6.09 3.96
CA ASP A 550 24.21 -7.03 4.65
C ASP A 550 24.05 -8.33 3.87
N LEU A 551 23.74 -9.40 4.60
CA LEU A 551 23.36 -10.68 3.99
C LEU A 551 22.07 -10.51 3.19
N VAL A 552 22.07 -10.93 1.94
CA VAL A 552 20.92 -10.91 1.03
C VAL A 552 20.32 -12.29 0.95
N LYS A 553 19.01 -12.41 1.17
CA LYS A 553 18.32 -13.69 1.08
C LYS A 553 18.13 -14.10 -0.38
N VAL A 554 18.63 -15.27 -0.72
CA VAL A 554 18.53 -15.89 -2.04
C VAL A 554 17.77 -17.22 -2.04
N SER A 555 17.21 -17.64 -0.88
CA SER A 555 16.46 -18.90 -0.74
C SER A 555 15.03 -18.69 -0.26
N THR A 556 14.22 -19.72 -0.39
CA THR A 556 13.01 -19.90 0.42
C THR A 556 13.37 -20.13 1.89
N LEU A 557 12.45 -19.81 2.81
CA LEU A 557 12.60 -20.07 4.24
C LEU A 557 12.00 -21.44 4.57
N ASN A 558 12.75 -22.27 5.25
CA ASN A 558 12.37 -23.63 5.59
C ASN A 558 12.37 -23.83 7.11
N LYS A 559 11.56 -24.76 7.59
CA LYS A 559 11.70 -25.25 8.97
C LYS A 559 12.83 -26.25 9.03
N PHE A 560 13.55 -26.28 10.14
CA PHE A 560 14.57 -27.29 10.37
C PHE A 560 14.44 -27.92 11.75
N LYS A 561 15.06 -29.10 11.91
CA LYS A 561 15.26 -29.80 13.18
C LYS A 561 16.72 -30.14 13.31
N ILE A 562 17.21 -30.10 14.55
CA ILE A 562 18.50 -30.72 14.89
C ILE A 562 18.20 -32.17 15.22
N VAL A 563 18.93 -33.08 14.59
CA VAL A 563 18.87 -34.54 14.82
C VAL A 563 20.20 -34.91 15.48
N ASP A 564 20.14 -35.64 16.56
CA ASP A 564 21.34 -36.12 17.33
C ASP A 564 22.17 -37.11 16.55
#